data_d100e774e2e5bc9c551ed8be39bcba12
#
_entry.id   d100e774e2e5bc9c551ed8be39bcba12
#
_cell.length_a   1.000
_cell.length_b   1.000
_cell.length_c   1.000
_cell.angle_alpha   90.00
_cell.angle_beta   90.00
_cell.angle_gamma   90.00
#
_symmetry.space_group_name_H-M   'P 1'
#
loop_
_entity.id
_entity.type
_entity.pdbx_description
1 polymer ?
#
loop_
_entity_poly.entity_id
_entity_poly.type
_entity_poly.pdbx_seq_one_letter_code
_entity_poly.pdbx_strand_id
1 'polypeptide(L)'
;MDLPGQLKVAVTRTLWLAMGRRNLVRLGRMLSNEGRLDIPNRMDRNGEMLVQEIFLRHGSGTRPVFAFDVGANVGEWSLAFASKAVSMGLDGVHVYAFEPCVGTHRSLTRNIANLPAAVRVTAVPMAASNRAGTGELIVVGDGEGTNALAGDQVPPGSRIDRVELTTLDDFCKRSGIPGIGLLKIDAEGHDLHVMEGAVGLLKSHMIDVVQFEYNWRWINSRCFLRDAFSLLQPLGYRIGKVTPRAIEFYDHWHFELETWREANYLACLESWVPRFPRIPWWNEER
;
A
#
# COMPACT_ATOMS: atom_id res chain seq x y z
N MET A 1 -19.10 -6.03 -25.58
CA MET A 1 -20.28 -6.63 -26.27
C MET A 1 -21.45 -6.58 -25.30
N ASP A 2 -22.38 -5.68 -25.57
CA ASP A 2 -23.52 -5.48 -24.67
C ASP A 2 -24.68 -6.37 -25.11
N LEU A 3 -24.97 -7.41 -24.33
CA LEU A 3 -26.06 -8.34 -24.62
C LEU A 3 -27.41 -7.62 -24.46
N PRO A 4 -28.39 -7.83 -25.38
CA PRO A 4 -29.75 -7.30 -25.21
C PRO A 4 -30.32 -7.67 -23.85
N GLY A 5 -31.03 -6.73 -23.19
CA GLY A 5 -31.52 -6.89 -21.82
C GLY A 5 -32.30 -8.19 -21.55
N GLN A 6 -33.17 -8.61 -22.49
CA GLN A 6 -33.90 -9.86 -22.39
C GLN A 6 -32.99 -11.11 -22.40
N LEU A 7 -31.91 -11.07 -23.19
CA LEU A 7 -30.94 -12.17 -23.24
C LEU A 7 -30.11 -12.23 -21.96
N LYS A 8 -29.72 -11.08 -21.40
CA LYS A 8 -29.08 -11.01 -20.08
C LYS A 8 -29.93 -11.70 -19.00
N VAL A 9 -31.21 -11.35 -18.92
CA VAL A 9 -32.15 -11.94 -17.95
C VAL A 9 -32.31 -13.45 -18.16
N ALA A 10 -32.45 -13.91 -19.40
CA ALA A 10 -32.61 -15.34 -19.69
C ALA A 10 -31.36 -16.13 -19.29
N VAL A 11 -30.16 -15.65 -19.65
CA VAL A 11 -28.89 -16.30 -19.31
C VAL A 11 -28.68 -16.34 -17.78
N THR A 12 -28.88 -15.23 -17.09
CA THR A 12 -28.67 -15.18 -15.63
C THR A 12 -29.67 -16.05 -14.89
N ARG A 13 -30.94 -16.14 -15.36
CA ARG A 13 -31.94 -17.00 -14.76
C ARG A 13 -31.64 -18.47 -14.96
N THR A 14 -31.17 -18.86 -16.15
CA THR A 14 -30.74 -20.23 -16.42
C THR A 14 -29.56 -20.65 -15.55
N LEU A 15 -28.55 -19.78 -15.44
CA LEU A 15 -27.40 -20.03 -14.56
C LEU A 15 -27.83 -20.14 -13.08
N TRP A 16 -28.75 -19.27 -12.63
CA TRP A 16 -29.26 -19.35 -11.28
C TRP A 16 -29.99 -20.65 -10.99
N LEU A 17 -30.84 -21.12 -11.91
CA LEU A 17 -31.53 -22.42 -11.77
C LEU A 17 -30.57 -23.60 -11.77
N ALA A 18 -29.52 -23.54 -12.61
CA ALA A 18 -28.56 -24.63 -12.75
C ALA A 18 -27.60 -24.76 -11.55
N MET A 19 -27.12 -23.66 -10.98
CA MET A 19 -26.06 -23.67 -9.97
C MET A 19 -26.45 -23.10 -8.62
N GLY A 20 -27.61 -22.47 -8.51
CA GLY A 20 -28.08 -21.78 -7.31
C GLY A 20 -27.45 -20.40 -7.10
N ARG A 21 -28.14 -19.56 -6.31
CA ARG A 21 -27.78 -18.14 -6.09
C ARG A 21 -26.35 -17.96 -5.55
N ARG A 22 -25.94 -18.78 -4.57
CA ARG A 22 -24.62 -18.69 -3.94
C ARG A 22 -23.48 -18.91 -4.93
N ASN A 23 -23.60 -19.94 -5.79
CA ASN A 23 -22.58 -20.26 -6.78
C ASN A 23 -22.56 -19.24 -7.92
N LEU A 24 -23.74 -18.73 -8.32
CA LEU A 24 -23.81 -17.66 -9.31
C LEU A 24 -23.10 -16.37 -8.82
N VAL A 25 -23.29 -15.99 -7.54
CA VAL A 25 -22.57 -14.84 -6.95
C VAL A 25 -21.07 -15.10 -6.91
N ARG A 26 -20.64 -16.33 -6.56
CA ARG A 26 -19.20 -16.70 -6.55
C ARG A 26 -18.59 -16.63 -7.96
N LEU A 27 -19.29 -17.16 -8.96
CA LEU A 27 -18.85 -17.09 -10.35
C LEU A 27 -18.74 -15.63 -10.83
N GLY A 28 -19.77 -14.81 -10.57
CA GLY A 28 -19.75 -13.40 -10.93
C GLY A 28 -18.59 -12.64 -10.27
N ARG A 29 -18.31 -12.91 -9.00
CA ARG A 29 -17.14 -12.34 -8.31
C ARG A 29 -15.83 -12.80 -8.92
N MET A 30 -15.69 -14.09 -9.24
CA MET A 30 -14.48 -14.62 -9.87
C MET A 30 -14.20 -13.93 -11.21
N LEU A 31 -15.22 -13.85 -12.07
CA LEU A 31 -15.09 -13.19 -13.38
C LEU A 31 -14.79 -11.69 -13.24
N SER A 32 -15.46 -11.02 -12.29
CA SER A 32 -15.20 -9.61 -12.00
C SER A 32 -13.77 -9.39 -11.50
N ASN A 33 -13.29 -10.24 -10.58
CA ASN A 33 -11.92 -10.13 -10.05
C ASN A 33 -10.89 -10.30 -11.17
N GLU A 34 -11.07 -11.30 -12.02
CA GLU A 34 -10.17 -11.54 -13.14
C GLU A 34 -10.15 -10.36 -14.11
N GLY A 35 -11.32 -9.85 -14.51
CA GLY A 35 -11.42 -8.69 -15.41
C GLY A 35 -10.87 -7.40 -14.82
N ARG A 36 -10.94 -7.24 -13.51
CA ARG A 36 -10.43 -6.07 -12.79
C ARG A 36 -8.99 -6.22 -12.34
N LEU A 37 -8.37 -7.37 -12.57
CA LEU A 37 -7.05 -7.72 -12.06
C LEU A 37 -6.97 -7.60 -10.52
N ASP A 38 -8.06 -7.98 -9.82
CA ASP A 38 -8.10 -8.09 -8.36
C ASP A 38 -7.49 -9.43 -7.96
N ILE A 39 -6.20 -9.44 -7.70
CA ILE A 39 -5.43 -10.62 -7.35
C ILE A 39 -5.26 -10.75 -5.83
N PRO A 40 -5.03 -11.98 -5.32
CA PRO A 40 -4.71 -12.17 -3.92
C PRO A 40 -3.48 -11.35 -3.51
N ASN A 41 -3.54 -10.72 -2.33
CA ASN A 41 -2.46 -9.89 -1.80
C ASN A 41 -1.28 -10.74 -1.30
N ARG A 42 -0.49 -11.22 -2.25
CA ARG A 42 0.78 -11.89 -2.00
C ARG A 42 1.87 -11.10 -2.69
N MET A 43 2.84 -10.63 -1.92
CA MET A 43 3.92 -9.76 -2.37
C MET A 43 4.66 -10.32 -3.61
N ASP A 44 4.79 -11.67 -3.70
CA ASP A 44 5.42 -12.34 -4.85
C ASP A 44 4.59 -12.31 -6.14
N ARG A 45 3.30 -11.90 -6.07
CA ARG A 45 2.35 -11.95 -7.20
C ARG A 45 1.53 -10.68 -7.42
N ASN A 46 1.44 -9.78 -6.42
CA ASN A 46 0.56 -8.61 -6.48
C ASN A 46 1.21 -7.39 -7.15
N GLY A 47 2.48 -7.46 -7.57
CA GLY A 47 3.20 -6.38 -8.23
C GLY A 47 4.05 -5.50 -7.32
N GLU A 48 4.03 -5.71 -6.00
CA GLU A 48 4.88 -4.94 -5.08
C GLU A 48 6.37 -5.08 -5.43
N MET A 49 6.81 -6.30 -5.77
CA MET A 49 8.20 -6.53 -6.20
C MET A 49 8.54 -5.82 -7.51
N LEU A 50 7.57 -5.60 -8.41
CA LEU A 50 7.75 -4.81 -9.61
C LEU A 50 8.01 -3.33 -9.25
N VAL A 51 7.24 -2.78 -8.32
CA VAL A 51 7.44 -1.40 -7.85
C VAL A 51 8.82 -1.24 -7.23
N GLN A 52 9.23 -2.16 -6.34
CA GLN A 52 10.56 -2.17 -5.74
C GLN A 52 11.67 -2.20 -6.80
N GLU A 53 11.55 -3.10 -7.78
CA GLU A 53 12.57 -3.26 -8.82
C GLU A 53 12.70 -2.01 -9.71
N ILE A 54 11.58 -1.47 -10.17
CA ILE A 54 11.57 -0.26 -11.01
C ILE A 54 12.12 0.92 -10.23
N PHE A 55 11.71 1.08 -8.97
CA PHE A 55 12.22 2.14 -8.12
C PHE A 55 13.74 2.04 -7.93
N LEU A 56 14.26 0.88 -7.53
CA LEU A 56 15.71 0.69 -7.33
C LEU A 56 16.51 0.90 -8.62
N ARG A 57 15.98 0.50 -9.78
CA ARG A 57 16.63 0.66 -11.08
C ARG A 57 16.76 2.13 -11.50
N HIS A 58 15.81 2.98 -11.13
CA HIS A 58 15.74 4.36 -11.62
C HIS A 58 15.94 5.43 -10.55
N GLY A 59 15.74 5.11 -9.26
CA GLY A 59 15.82 6.03 -8.13
C GLY A 59 17.21 6.17 -7.51
N SER A 60 18.15 5.26 -7.81
CA SER A 60 19.45 5.13 -7.14
C SER A 60 20.57 6.02 -7.72
N GLY A 61 20.24 7.08 -8.49
CA GLY A 61 21.23 7.75 -9.36
C GLY A 61 22.34 8.55 -8.67
N THR A 62 22.08 9.43 -7.70
CA THR A 62 23.13 10.33 -7.14
C THR A 62 22.94 10.69 -5.67
N ARG A 63 21.94 10.18 -5.00
CA ARG A 63 21.60 10.48 -3.61
C ARG A 63 21.48 9.17 -2.80
N PRO A 64 21.73 9.21 -1.49
CA PRO A 64 21.30 8.10 -0.62
C PRO A 64 19.82 7.82 -0.85
N VAL A 65 19.49 6.55 -1.08
CA VAL A 65 18.11 6.12 -1.28
C VAL A 65 17.46 5.92 0.09
N PHE A 66 16.46 6.72 0.40
CA PHE A 66 15.63 6.53 1.58
C PHE A 66 14.30 5.88 1.17
N ALA A 67 14.05 4.69 1.68
CA ALA A 67 12.76 4.02 1.56
C ALA A 67 12.11 3.89 2.94
N PHE A 68 10.79 4.06 2.99
CA PHE A 68 10.02 3.92 4.22
C PHE A 68 9.01 2.78 4.04
N ASP A 69 8.95 1.90 5.04
CA ASP A 69 8.03 0.77 5.14
C ASP A 69 7.16 1.00 6.39
N VAL A 70 5.97 1.55 6.19
CA VAL A 70 5.01 1.84 7.26
C VAL A 70 4.05 0.67 7.39
N GLY A 71 3.98 0.09 8.60
CA GLY A 71 3.34 -1.20 8.84
C GLY A 71 4.26 -2.36 8.45
N ALA A 72 5.54 -2.25 8.84
CA ALA A 72 6.57 -3.19 8.39
C ALA A 72 6.38 -4.62 8.90
N ASN A 73 5.52 -4.83 9.90
CA ASN A 73 5.29 -6.13 10.51
C ASN A 73 6.64 -6.82 10.86
N VAL A 74 6.86 -8.04 10.44
CA VAL A 74 8.11 -8.79 10.66
C VAL A 74 9.21 -8.44 9.65
N GLY A 75 8.96 -7.51 8.73
CA GLY A 75 9.94 -6.92 7.81
C GLY A 75 10.05 -7.59 6.45
N GLU A 76 9.06 -8.35 6.01
CA GLU A 76 9.12 -9.08 4.73
C GLU A 76 9.40 -8.14 3.55
N TRP A 77 8.65 -7.02 3.46
CA TRP A 77 8.83 -6.04 2.41
C TRP A 77 10.21 -5.36 2.48
N SER A 78 10.61 -4.93 3.68
CA SER A 78 11.92 -4.30 3.91
C SER A 78 13.08 -5.22 3.55
N LEU A 79 12.99 -6.51 3.90
CA LEU A 79 14.00 -7.53 3.59
C LEU A 79 14.07 -7.82 2.08
N ALA A 80 12.92 -7.91 1.41
CA ALA A 80 12.86 -8.10 -0.05
C ALA A 80 13.49 -6.91 -0.77
N PHE A 81 13.17 -5.67 -0.35
CA PHE A 81 13.76 -4.44 -0.89
C PHE A 81 15.28 -4.41 -0.69
N ALA A 82 15.75 -4.69 0.53
CA ALA A 82 17.17 -4.75 0.85
C ALA A 82 17.91 -5.81 0.01
N SER A 83 17.35 -7.02 -0.09
CA SER A 83 17.92 -8.10 -0.87
C SER A 83 18.01 -7.76 -2.36
N LYS A 84 16.98 -7.12 -2.90
CA LYS A 84 16.96 -6.64 -4.29
C LYS A 84 18.03 -5.56 -4.51
N ALA A 85 18.17 -4.58 -3.62
CA ALA A 85 19.18 -3.54 -3.70
C ALA A 85 20.60 -4.14 -3.71
N VAL A 86 20.87 -5.09 -2.81
CA VAL A 86 22.16 -5.82 -2.78
C VAL A 86 22.40 -6.58 -4.08
N SER A 87 21.39 -7.29 -4.61
CA SER A 87 21.52 -8.04 -5.86
C SER A 87 21.79 -7.16 -7.08
N MET A 88 21.40 -5.90 -7.02
CA MET A 88 21.65 -4.87 -8.04
C MET A 88 22.98 -4.12 -7.83
N GLY A 89 23.75 -4.45 -6.78
CA GLY A 89 25.01 -3.79 -6.45
C GLY A 89 24.85 -2.34 -5.98
N LEU A 90 23.71 -1.99 -5.38
CA LEU A 90 23.42 -0.63 -4.93
C LEU A 90 23.95 -0.42 -3.50
N ASP A 91 24.59 0.72 -3.30
CA ASP A 91 25.08 1.21 -2.00
C ASP A 91 24.25 2.40 -1.52
N GLY A 92 24.33 2.69 -0.22
CA GLY A 92 23.71 3.88 0.37
C GLY A 92 22.17 3.80 0.42
N VAL A 93 21.63 2.59 0.40
CA VAL A 93 20.17 2.36 0.57
C VAL A 93 19.84 2.27 2.05
N HIS A 94 18.91 3.09 2.51
CA HIS A 94 18.44 3.09 3.88
C HIS A 94 16.93 2.94 3.95
N VAL A 95 16.45 1.90 4.62
CA VAL A 95 15.03 1.65 4.87
C VAL A 95 14.69 1.98 6.32
N TYR A 96 13.64 2.75 6.53
CA TYR A 96 13.02 2.96 7.83
C TYR A 96 11.74 2.15 7.91
N ALA A 97 11.75 1.12 8.76
CA ALA A 97 10.67 0.16 8.93
C ALA A 97 9.88 0.46 10.21
N PHE A 98 8.68 1.03 10.07
CA PHE A 98 7.82 1.45 11.18
C PHE A 98 6.93 0.29 11.61
N GLU A 99 7.07 -0.12 12.87
CA GLU A 99 6.26 -1.18 13.47
C GLU A 99 5.99 -0.84 14.95
N PRO A 100 4.77 -0.43 15.31
CA PRO A 100 4.45 0.02 16.67
C PRO A 100 4.23 -1.13 17.66
N CYS A 101 3.85 -2.34 17.22
CA CYS A 101 3.62 -3.46 18.12
C CYS A 101 4.94 -3.99 18.68
N VAL A 102 5.11 -3.93 19.99
CA VAL A 102 6.38 -4.27 20.67
C VAL A 102 6.87 -5.69 20.34
N GLY A 103 5.97 -6.68 20.32
CA GLY A 103 6.33 -8.07 20.02
C GLY A 103 6.76 -8.24 18.57
N THR A 104 6.01 -7.65 17.64
CA THR A 104 6.28 -7.66 16.21
C THR A 104 7.57 -6.89 15.89
N HIS A 105 7.78 -5.71 16.51
CA HIS A 105 9.00 -4.92 16.37
C HIS A 105 10.27 -5.68 16.82
N ARG A 106 10.17 -6.48 17.89
CA ARG A 106 11.29 -7.36 18.31
C ARG A 106 11.62 -8.40 17.23
N SER A 107 10.59 -8.96 16.58
CA SER A 107 10.78 -9.90 15.50
C SER A 107 11.37 -9.23 14.25
N LEU A 108 10.87 -8.06 13.87
CA LEU A 108 11.45 -7.21 12.82
C LEU A 108 12.95 -6.94 13.10
N THR A 109 13.28 -6.47 14.30
CA THR A 109 14.66 -6.17 14.68
C THR A 109 15.58 -7.39 14.54
N ARG A 110 15.11 -8.58 14.93
CA ARG A 110 15.88 -9.84 14.77
C ARG A 110 16.07 -10.20 13.29
N ASN A 111 15.02 -10.04 12.48
CA ASN A 111 15.06 -10.42 11.08
C ASN A 111 16.02 -9.54 10.26
N ILE A 112 16.13 -8.25 10.58
CA ILE A 112 17.02 -7.31 9.89
C ILE A 112 18.46 -7.31 10.40
N ALA A 113 18.77 -8.01 11.51
CA ALA A 113 20.08 -7.92 12.19
C ALA A 113 21.27 -8.36 11.33
N ASN A 114 21.07 -9.23 10.35
CA ASN A 114 22.14 -9.86 9.57
C ASN A 114 22.20 -9.38 8.11
N LEU A 115 21.69 -8.18 7.84
CA LEU A 115 21.74 -7.61 6.49
C LEU A 115 23.18 -7.18 6.10
N PRO A 116 23.56 -7.27 4.80
CA PRO A 116 24.83 -6.77 4.33
C PRO A 116 25.00 -5.27 4.57
N ALA A 117 26.24 -4.82 4.82
CA ALA A 117 26.56 -3.43 5.14
C ALA A 117 26.18 -2.40 4.03
N ALA A 118 25.99 -2.85 2.80
CA ALA A 118 25.57 -2.01 1.67
C ALA A 118 24.14 -1.42 1.83
N VAL A 119 23.28 -2.08 2.61
CA VAL A 119 21.90 -1.65 2.87
C VAL A 119 21.67 -1.58 4.36
N ARG A 120 21.14 -0.45 4.82
CA ARG A 120 20.73 -0.27 6.21
C ARG A 120 19.22 -0.35 6.35
N VAL A 121 18.73 -1.20 7.26
CA VAL A 121 17.31 -1.19 7.67
C VAL A 121 17.26 -0.80 9.15
N THR A 122 16.47 0.21 9.47
CA THR A 122 16.27 0.69 10.86
C THR A 122 14.83 0.42 11.26
N ALA A 123 14.63 -0.43 12.25
CA ALA A 123 13.32 -0.64 12.86
C ALA A 123 12.95 0.56 13.75
N VAL A 124 11.75 1.11 13.52
CA VAL A 124 11.23 2.29 14.23
C VAL A 124 10.01 1.86 15.04
N PRO A 125 10.06 1.92 16.40
CA PRO A 125 8.97 1.45 17.28
C PRO A 125 7.84 2.48 17.42
N MET A 126 7.37 3.03 16.31
CA MET A 126 6.36 4.09 16.27
C MET A 126 5.33 3.78 15.17
N ALA A 127 4.10 4.26 15.35
CA ALA A 127 3.12 4.30 14.28
C ALA A 127 3.20 5.65 13.55
N ALA A 128 3.22 5.62 12.22
CA ALA A 128 3.05 6.82 11.42
C ALA A 128 1.55 7.19 11.36
N SER A 129 1.25 8.48 11.45
CA SER A 129 -0.11 9.01 11.49
C SER A 129 -0.14 10.47 11.01
N ASN A 130 -1.32 11.09 10.99
CA ASN A 130 -1.50 12.52 10.68
C ASN A 130 -1.17 13.46 11.86
N ARG A 131 -0.79 12.91 13.01
CA ARG A 131 -0.43 13.67 14.21
C ARG A 131 0.67 12.96 14.99
N ALA A 132 1.46 13.73 15.73
CA ALA A 132 2.36 13.20 16.75
C ALA A 132 1.63 13.01 18.09
N GLY A 133 2.19 12.19 18.96
CA GLY A 133 1.68 11.95 20.31
C GLY A 133 1.57 10.47 20.65
N THR A 134 0.44 10.05 21.20
CA THR A 134 0.16 8.65 21.53
C THR A 134 -1.17 8.21 20.95
N GLY A 135 -1.25 6.93 20.59
CA GLY A 135 -2.46 6.28 20.11
C GLY A 135 -2.67 4.91 20.74
N GLU A 136 -3.81 4.33 20.46
CA GLU A 136 -4.16 2.98 20.86
C GLU A 136 -4.01 2.05 19.65
N LEU A 137 -3.27 0.96 19.83
CA LEU A 137 -3.08 -0.10 18.83
C LEU A 137 -3.88 -1.32 19.27
N ILE A 138 -4.78 -1.77 18.41
CA ILE A 138 -5.47 -3.06 18.59
C ILE A 138 -4.50 -4.14 18.13
N VAL A 139 -4.11 -5.00 19.06
CA VAL A 139 -3.18 -6.11 18.81
C VAL A 139 -3.97 -7.42 18.84
N VAL A 140 -4.12 -8.04 17.68
CA VAL A 140 -4.73 -9.35 17.52
C VAL A 140 -3.73 -10.45 17.88
N GLY A 141 -2.46 -10.26 17.53
CA GLY A 141 -1.35 -11.13 17.86
C GLY A 141 -0.01 -10.56 17.46
N ASP A 142 1.05 -11.04 18.10
CA ASP A 142 2.42 -10.64 17.75
C ASP A 142 2.80 -11.30 16.40
N GLY A 143 3.17 -10.49 15.39
CA GLY A 143 3.46 -10.95 14.04
C GLY A 143 2.23 -11.18 13.16
N GLU A 144 1.04 -10.97 13.69
CA GLU A 144 -0.18 -10.98 12.88
C GLU A 144 -0.24 -9.69 12.03
N GLY A 145 -0.50 -9.84 10.73
CA GLY A 145 -0.62 -8.74 9.78
C GLY A 145 -1.88 -7.90 9.94
N THR A 146 -2.64 -8.07 11.03
CA THR A 146 -3.94 -7.43 11.25
C THR A 146 -3.97 -6.50 12.46
N ASN A 147 -2.80 -6.16 13.03
CA ASN A 147 -2.70 -5.17 14.09
C ASN A 147 -2.92 -3.77 13.51
N ALA A 148 -3.87 -3.01 14.03
CA ALA A 148 -4.27 -1.71 13.49
C ALA A 148 -4.42 -0.66 14.58
N LEU A 149 -4.22 0.61 14.26
CA LEU A 149 -4.61 1.70 15.17
C LEU A 149 -6.14 1.64 15.42
N ALA A 150 -6.51 1.92 16.68
CA ALA A 150 -7.89 1.74 17.13
C ALA A 150 -8.88 2.54 16.28
N GLY A 151 -9.83 1.81 15.70
CA GLY A 151 -11.01 2.33 15.03
C GLY A 151 -12.28 2.01 15.83
N ASP A 152 -13.44 2.08 15.18
CA ASP A 152 -14.75 1.90 15.82
C ASP A 152 -15.00 0.46 16.34
N GLN A 153 -14.21 -0.53 15.94
CA GLN A 153 -14.42 -1.93 16.31
C GLN A 153 -13.14 -2.60 16.84
N VAL A 154 -13.24 -3.20 18.01
CA VAL A 154 -12.18 -4.01 18.62
C VAL A 154 -12.60 -5.49 18.53
N PRO A 155 -11.86 -6.35 17.79
CA PRO A 155 -12.17 -7.77 17.73
C PRO A 155 -12.11 -8.44 19.11
N PRO A 156 -12.99 -9.40 19.42
CA PRO A 156 -12.96 -10.13 20.68
C PRO A 156 -11.60 -10.81 20.89
N GLY A 157 -11.04 -10.67 22.09
CA GLY A 157 -9.75 -11.29 22.45
C GLY A 157 -8.52 -10.45 22.06
N SER A 158 -8.69 -9.30 21.40
CA SER A 158 -7.59 -8.38 21.12
C SER A 158 -7.10 -7.68 22.39
N ARG A 159 -5.79 -7.36 22.40
CA ARG A 159 -5.16 -6.47 23.39
C ARG A 159 -5.13 -5.05 22.81
N ILE A 160 -5.25 -4.05 23.67
CA ILE A 160 -5.03 -2.64 23.31
C ILE A 160 -3.72 -2.20 23.94
N ASP A 161 -2.77 -1.82 23.09
CA ASP A 161 -1.48 -1.30 23.50
C ASP A 161 -1.40 0.21 23.22
N ARG A 162 -0.79 0.96 24.14
CA ARG A 162 -0.49 2.37 23.90
C ARG A 162 0.82 2.49 23.15
N VAL A 163 0.79 3.19 22.00
CA VAL A 163 1.94 3.34 21.10
C VAL A 163 2.24 4.81 20.84
N GLU A 164 3.50 5.10 20.52
CA GLU A 164 3.93 6.42 20.08
C GLU A 164 3.53 6.66 18.62
N LEU A 165 3.00 7.86 18.35
CA LEU A 165 2.63 8.33 17.02
C LEU A 165 3.61 9.41 16.54
N THR A 166 3.93 9.40 15.25
CA THR A 166 4.68 10.45 14.59
C THR A 166 4.05 10.78 13.22
N THR A 167 4.24 12.02 12.76
CA THR A 167 4.03 12.31 11.33
C THR A 167 5.32 12.00 10.57
N LEU A 168 5.22 11.66 9.28
CA LEU A 168 6.40 11.45 8.45
C LEU A 168 7.17 12.76 8.23
N ASP A 169 6.46 13.89 8.15
CA ASP A 169 7.07 15.22 8.09
C ASP A 169 7.97 15.49 9.31
N ASP A 170 7.47 15.24 10.53
CA ASP A 170 8.23 15.44 11.77
C ASP A 170 9.37 14.44 11.91
N PHE A 171 9.14 13.18 11.51
CA PHE A 171 10.17 12.15 11.57
C PHE A 171 11.36 12.50 10.67
N CYS A 172 11.09 12.85 9.40
CA CYS A 172 12.12 13.25 8.45
C CYS A 172 12.89 14.50 8.96
N LYS A 173 12.18 15.50 9.44
CA LYS A 173 12.79 16.72 10.00
C LYS A 173 13.71 16.41 11.16
N ARG A 174 13.29 15.60 12.14
CA ARG A 174 14.10 15.22 13.33
C ARG A 174 15.30 14.34 12.99
N SER A 175 15.14 13.48 11.98
CA SER A 175 16.18 12.53 11.57
C SER A 175 17.11 13.08 10.48
N GLY A 176 16.93 14.33 10.05
CA GLY A 176 17.74 14.95 8.98
C GLY A 176 17.60 14.27 7.63
N ILE A 177 16.44 13.64 7.35
CA ILE A 177 16.15 12.94 6.10
C ILE A 177 15.57 13.96 5.12
N PRO A 178 16.23 14.21 3.97
CA PRO A 178 15.85 15.28 3.06
C PRO A 178 14.59 14.94 2.25
N GLY A 179 14.26 13.65 2.10
CA GLY A 179 13.10 13.18 1.34
C GLY A 179 13.04 11.66 1.31
N ILE A 180 11.95 11.14 0.80
CA ILE A 180 11.64 9.72 0.72
C ILE A 180 11.56 9.35 -0.76
N GLY A 181 12.40 8.43 -1.21
CA GLY A 181 12.32 7.95 -2.58
C GLY A 181 11.11 7.03 -2.79
N LEU A 182 10.97 6.02 -1.93
CA LEU A 182 9.82 5.10 -1.96
C LEU A 182 9.19 5.01 -0.57
N LEU A 183 7.93 5.39 -0.48
CA LEU A 183 7.09 5.25 0.70
C LEU A 183 6.11 4.10 0.47
N LYS A 184 6.26 2.99 1.20
CA LYS A 184 5.24 1.94 1.29
C LYS A 184 4.39 2.18 2.54
N ILE A 185 3.09 2.10 2.40
CA ILE A 185 2.11 2.20 3.48
C ILE A 185 1.22 0.97 3.44
N ASP A 186 1.15 0.27 4.56
CA ASP A 186 0.28 -0.87 4.80
C ASP A 186 -0.07 -0.84 6.29
N ALA A 187 -0.91 0.11 6.63
CA ALA A 187 -1.24 0.47 8.01
C ALA A 187 -2.63 0.00 8.42
N GLU A 188 -3.12 -1.06 7.76
CA GLU A 188 -4.35 -1.76 8.10
C GLU A 188 -5.57 -0.83 8.20
N GLY A 189 -5.70 0.04 7.16
CA GLY A 189 -6.78 1.01 7.02
C GLY A 189 -6.44 2.40 7.58
N HIS A 190 -5.25 2.61 8.14
CA HIS A 190 -4.79 3.93 8.60
C HIS A 190 -3.95 4.67 7.52
N ASP A 191 -3.90 4.14 6.33
CA ASP A 191 -3.01 4.55 5.23
C ASP A 191 -3.20 6.01 4.83
N LEU A 192 -4.45 6.47 4.71
CA LEU A 192 -4.74 7.88 4.38
C LEU A 192 -4.17 8.82 5.45
N HIS A 193 -4.31 8.49 6.73
CA HIS A 193 -3.78 9.32 7.82
C HIS A 193 -2.26 9.37 7.81
N VAL A 194 -1.58 8.31 7.36
CA VAL A 194 -0.12 8.34 7.14
C VAL A 194 0.24 9.33 6.03
N MET A 195 -0.51 9.31 4.91
CA MET A 195 -0.31 10.28 3.81
C MET A 195 -0.57 11.72 4.26
N GLU A 196 -1.61 11.96 5.05
CA GLU A 196 -1.89 13.27 5.66
C GLU A 196 -0.73 13.75 6.53
N GLY A 197 -0.07 12.84 7.27
CA GLY A 197 1.12 13.12 8.08
C GLY A 197 2.40 13.35 7.26
N ALA A 198 2.34 13.16 5.96
CA ALA A 198 3.43 13.42 5.01
C ALA A 198 3.14 14.60 4.08
N VAL A 199 2.10 15.40 4.36
CA VAL A 199 1.60 16.42 3.43
C VAL A 199 2.63 17.50 3.10
N GLY A 200 3.53 17.82 4.02
CA GLY A 200 4.63 18.77 3.79
C GLY A 200 5.65 18.22 2.78
N LEU A 201 6.07 16.98 2.94
CA LEU A 201 6.95 16.27 2.01
C LEU A 201 6.28 16.07 0.64
N LEU A 202 5.00 15.71 0.60
CA LEU A 202 4.23 15.54 -0.64
C LEU A 202 4.12 16.86 -1.40
N LYS A 203 3.74 17.96 -0.74
CA LYS A 203 3.66 19.31 -1.36
C LYS A 203 4.99 19.81 -1.91
N SER A 204 6.09 19.45 -1.25
CA SER A 204 7.44 19.84 -1.65
C SER A 204 8.06 18.88 -2.67
N HIS A 205 7.31 17.88 -3.14
CA HIS A 205 7.78 16.81 -4.03
C HIS A 205 9.03 16.09 -3.49
N MET A 206 9.10 15.93 -2.17
CA MET A 206 10.17 15.21 -1.47
C MET A 206 9.83 13.72 -1.27
N ILE A 207 8.71 13.26 -1.83
CA ILE A 207 8.38 11.84 -1.97
C ILE A 207 8.23 11.55 -3.46
N ASP A 208 9.05 10.65 -4.00
CA ASP A 208 8.99 10.32 -5.42
C ASP A 208 7.84 9.36 -5.76
N VAL A 209 7.72 8.30 -4.97
CA VAL A 209 6.76 7.22 -5.18
C VAL A 209 6.13 6.83 -3.83
N VAL A 210 4.81 6.74 -3.79
CA VAL A 210 4.02 6.21 -2.69
C VAL A 210 3.35 4.93 -3.16
N GLN A 211 3.54 3.82 -2.46
CA GLN A 211 2.75 2.60 -2.61
C GLN A 211 1.89 2.45 -1.37
N PHE A 212 0.59 2.19 -1.51
CA PHE A 212 -0.31 2.04 -0.37
C PHE A 212 -1.33 0.93 -0.60
N GLU A 213 -1.76 0.31 0.49
CA GLU A 213 -2.82 -0.68 0.44
C GLU A 213 -4.19 -0.01 0.58
N TYR A 214 -5.15 -0.43 -0.28
CA TYR A 214 -6.56 -0.10 -0.13
C TYR A 214 -7.37 -1.37 0.05
N ASN A 215 -8.18 -1.42 1.13
CA ASN A 215 -9.01 -2.57 1.44
C ASN A 215 -10.24 -2.13 2.26
N TRP A 216 -11.09 -3.10 2.66
CA TRP A 216 -12.30 -2.85 3.43
C TRP A 216 -12.04 -2.23 4.83
N ARG A 217 -10.80 -2.29 5.37
CA ARG A 217 -10.47 -1.68 6.67
C ARG A 217 -10.50 -0.16 6.65
N TRP A 218 -10.39 0.45 5.46
CA TRP A 218 -10.57 1.89 5.28
C TRP A 218 -11.94 2.38 5.75
N ILE A 219 -12.98 1.49 5.75
CA ILE A 219 -14.31 1.79 6.32
C ILE A 219 -14.20 2.12 7.81
N ASN A 220 -13.35 1.41 8.57
CA ASN A 220 -13.18 1.63 10.00
C ASN A 220 -12.56 3.00 10.31
N SER A 221 -11.74 3.52 9.41
CA SER A 221 -11.15 4.85 9.47
C SER A 221 -12.03 5.93 8.81
N ARG A 222 -13.20 5.55 8.27
CA ARG A 222 -14.12 6.43 7.53
C ARG A 222 -13.45 7.12 6.34
N CYS A 223 -12.52 6.43 5.72
CA CYS A 223 -11.75 6.89 4.57
C CYS A 223 -12.18 6.15 3.30
N PHE A 224 -12.02 6.81 2.15
CA PHE A 224 -12.34 6.29 0.84
C PHE A 224 -11.10 6.40 -0.06
N LEU A 225 -11.02 5.55 -1.07
CA LEU A 225 -9.98 5.69 -2.10
C LEU A 225 -10.05 7.08 -2.75
N ARG A 226 -11.25 7.63 -2.91
CA ARG A 226 -11.47 9.01 -3.39
C ARG A 226 -10.69 10.04 -2.58
N ASP A 227 -10.54 9.84 -1.28
CA ASP A 227 -9.84 10.81 -0.42
C ASP A 227 -8.34 10.81 -0.70
N ALA A 228 -7.76 9.64 -1.02
CA ALA A 228 -6.37 9.56 -1.50
C ALA A 228 -6.19 10.30 -2.84
N PHE A 229 -7.14 10.15 -3.79
CA PHE A 229 -7.13 10.93 -5.04
C PHE A 229 -7.23 12.43 -4.76
N SER A 230 -8.14 12.84 -3.87
CA SER A 230 -8.36 14.25 -3.50
C SER A 230 -7.14 14.87 -2.81
N LEU A 231 -6.36 14.06 -2.07
CA LEU A 231 -5.13 14.50 -1.43
C LEU A 231 -3.97 14.60 -2.43
N LEU A 232 -3.75 13.56 -3.23
CA LEU A 232 -2.51 13.38 -3.98
C LEU A 232 -2.52 14.02 -5.38
N GLN A 233 -3.65 13.96 -6.10
CA GLN A 233 -3.72 14.51 -7.47
C GLN A 233 -3.47 16.03 -7.53
N PRO A 234 -4.05 16.88 -6.63
CA PRO A 234 -3.74 18.31 -6.64
C PRO A 234 -2.28 18.63 -6.35
N LEU A 235 -1.55 17.68 -5.76
CA LEU A 235 -0.11 17.79 -5.46
C LEU A 235 0.78 17.27 -6.61
N GLY A 236 0.19 16.92 -7.76
CA GLY A 236 0.94 16.49 -8.95
C GLY A 236 1.30 15.01 -9.01
N TYR A 237 0.66 14.17 -8.18
CA TYR A 237 0.84 12.72 -8.21
C TYR A 237 -0.18 12.05 -9.14
N ARG A 238 0.31 11.13 -9.97
CA ARG A 238 -0.51 10.22 -10.76
C ARG A 238 -0.78 8.96 -9.96
N ILE A 239 -2.05 8.54 -9.90
CA ILE A 239 -2.46 7.37 -9.12
C ILE A 239 -2.83 6.24 -10.06
N GLY A 240 -2.44 5.02 -9.71
CA GLY A 240 -2.79 3.82 -10.44
C GLY A 240 -2.83 2.59 -9.54
N LYS A 241 -3.55 1.57 -9.98
CA LYS A 241 -3.58 0.27 -9.33
C LYS A 241 -2.35 -0.54 -9.74
N VAL A 242 -1.70 -1.12 -8.75
CA VAL A 242 -0.57 -2.04 -8.97
C VAL A 242 -1.11 -3.40 -9.39
N THR A 243 -0.62 -3.91 -10.50
CA THR A 243 -0.93 -5.24 -11.00
C THR A 243 0.37 -6.05 -11.11
N PRO A 244 0.34 -7.36 -11.31
CA PRO A 244 1.55 -8.18 -11.33
C PRO A 244 2.63 -7.74 -12.30
N ARG A 245 2.26 -7.06 -13.40
CA ARG A 245 3.19 -6.75 -14.51
C ARG A 245 3.16 -5.31 -14.98
N ALA A 246 2.23 -4.49 -14.46
CA ALA A 246 2.03 -3.12 -14.94
C ALA A 246 1.27 -2.29 -13.89
N ILE A 247 1.19 -0.98 -14.13
CA ILE A 247 0.34 -0.07 -13.38
C ILE A 247 -0.84 0.34 -14.27
N GLU A 248 -2.04 0.23 -13.73
CA GLU A 248 -3.27 0.73 -14.33
C GLU A 248 -3.50 2.15 -13.80
N PHE A 249 -2.98 3.16 -14.51
CA PHE A 249 -3.11 4.57 -14.09
C PHE A 249 -4.47 5.15 -14.41
N TYR A 250 -4.94 6.07 -13.56
CA TYR A 250 -6.23 6.74 -13.68
C TYR A 250 -6.05 8.25 -13.79
N ASP A 251 -6.78 8.87 -14.71
CA ASP A 251 -6.79 10.33 -14.84
C ASP A 251 -7.57 10.99 -13.70
N HIS A 252 -8.67 10.36 -13.28
CA HIS A 252 -9.53 10.84 -12.20
C HIS A 252 -10.06 9.66 -11.39
N TRP A 253 -10.47 9.96 -10.14
CA TRP A 253 -11.23 9.00 -9.38
C TRP A 253 -12.58 8.71 -10.06
N HIS A 254 -12.98 7.46 -10.03
CA HIS A 254 -14.29 6.99 -10.51
C HIS A 254 -14.90 6.06 -9.46
N PHE A 255 -16.24 6.07 -9.32
CA PHE A 255 -16.91 5.27 -8.29
C PHE A 255 -16.66 3.75 -8.43
N GLU A 256 -16.39 3.25 -9.64
CA GLU A 256 -16.01 1.85 -9.88
C GLU A 256 -14.68 1.46 -9.22
N LEU A 257 -13.88 2.40 -8.77
CA LEU A 257 -12.63 2.15 -8.04
C LEU A 257 -12.87 1.88 -6.55
N GLU A 258 -14.03 2.30 -6.00
CA GLU A 258 -14.43 2.05 -4.60
C GLU A 258 -14.92 0.61 -4.40
N THR A 259 -14.01 -0.35 -4.48
CA THR A 259 -14.36 -1.78 -4.45
C THR A 259 -14.33 -2.39 -3.07
N TRP A 260 -13.64 -1.77 -2.11
CA TRP A 260 -13.35 -2.31 -0.78
C TRP A 260 -12.61 -3.65 -0.84
N ARG A 261 -12.00 -3.95 -1.97
CA ARG A 261 -11.18 -5.13 -2.17
C ARG A 261 -9.74 -4.77 -1.95
N GLU A 262 -9.04 -5.69 -1.36
CA GLU A 262 -7.62 -5.58 -1.11
C GLU A 262 -6.85 -5.45 -2.42
N ALA A 263 -6.14 -4.33 -2.56
CA ALA A 263 -5.31 -4.03 -3.72
C ALA A 263 -4.23 -3.01 -3.34
N ASN A 264 -3.06 -3.14 -3.93
CA ASN A 264 -2.03 -2.12 -3.84
C ASN A 264 -2.25 -1.03 -4.89
N TYR A 265 -2.07 0.21 -4.49
CA TYR A 265 -2.08 1.38 -5.35
C TYR A 265 -0.71 2.04 -5.35
N LEU A 266 -0.39 2.68 -6.45
CA LEU A 266 0.80 3.51 -6.61
C LEU A 266 0.37 4.95 -6.83
N ALA A 267 1.03 5.89 -6.15
CA ALA A 267 0.99 7.30 -6.49
C ALA A 267 2.42 7.77 -6.74
N CYS A 268 2.70 8.40 -7.87
CA CYS A 268 4.04 8.85 -8.20
C CYS A 268 4.02 10.20 -8.91
N LEU A 269 5.13 10.94 -8.80
CA LEU A 269 5.34 12.15 -9.56
C LEU A 269 5.29 11.85 -11.07
N GLU A 270 4.86 12.80 -11.89
CA GLU A 270 4.70 12.63 -13.35
C GLU A 270 5.98 12.11 -14.04
N SER A 271 7.16 12.51 -13.54
CA SER A 271 8.46 12.04 -14.04
C SER A 271 8.71 10.53 -13.88
N TRP A 272 7.95 9.88 -12.99
CA TRP A 272 8.05 8.44 -12.74
C TRP A 272 7.11 7.61 -13.61
N VAL A 273 6.00 8.19 -14.09
CA VAL A 273 4.99 7.49 -14.88
C VAL A 273 5.57 6.74 -16.09
N PRO A 274 6.49 7.31 -16.90
CA PRO A 274 7.05 6.61 -18.06
C PRO A 274 7.97 5.42 -17.69
N ARG A 275 8.39 5.29 -16.43
CA ARG A 275 9.28 4.22 -15.96
C ARG A 275 8.52 2.94 -15.65
N PHE A 276 7.23 3.04 -15.39
CA PHE A 276 6.36 1.90 -15.11
C PHE A 276 5.73 1.38 -16.41
N PRO A 277 5.70 0.03 -16.62
CA PRO A 277 4.85 -0.55 -17.64
C PRO A 277 3.39 -0.22 -17.33
N ARG A 278 2.58 0.07 -18.36
CA ARG A 278 1.22 0.55 -18.22
C ARG A 278 0.23 -0.35 -18.93
N ILE A 279 -0.95 -0.47 -18.37
CA ILE A 279 -2.12 -1.09 -19.00
C ILE A 279 -3.28 -0.09 -18.95
N PRO A 280 -4.18 -0.10 -19.95
CA PRO A 280 -5.38 0.72 -19.93
C PRO A 280 -6.35 0.22 -18.85
N TRP A 281 -7.10 1.13 -18.27
CA TRP A 281 -8.22 0.77 -17.41
C TRP A 281 -9.34 0.12 -18.22
N TRP A 282 -9.94 -0.94 -17.69
CA TRP A 282 -11.00 -1.68 -18.37
C TRP A 282 -12.26 -0.84 -18.68
N ASN A 283 -12.49 0.23 -17.93
CA ASN A 283 -13.62 1.16 -18.07
C ASN A 283 -13.21 2.49 -18.75
N GLU A 284 -12.04 2.54 -19.37
CA GLU A 284 -11.61 3.70 -20.13
C GLU A 284 -12.41 3.77 -21.43
N GLU A 285 -13.11 4.90 -21.65
CA GLU A 285 -13.79 5.17 -22.92
C GLU A 285 -12.73 5.27 -24.03
N ARG A 286 -12.85 4.40 -25.05
CA ARG A 286 -11.95 4.38 -26.21
C ARG A 286 -12.37 5.41 -27.24
#